data_07f8db29c3dc53bf21992581aade773f
#
_entry.id   07f8db29c3dc53bf21992581aade773f
#
_cell.length_a   1.000
_cell.length_b   1.000
_cell.length_c   1.000
_cell.angle_alpha   90.00
_cell.angle_beta   90.00
_cell.angle_gamma   90.00
#
_symmetry.space_group_name_H-M   'P 1'
#
loop_
_entity.id
_entity.type
_entity.pdbx_description
1 polymer ?
#
loop_
_entity_poly.entity_id
_entity_poly.type
_entity_poly.pdbx_seq_one_letter_code
_entity_poly.pdbx_strand_id
1 'polypeptide(L)'
;NRDKNKLMNEEFTDADYVFLSRNTMKTRPGTEQPVDGPFTYGSNVQGKYLAQIDINLTEIDSPLVDVSNLHAQIDNINKRLQRFQNKDPKKSLEDIYADQPRIIKLIGDLRTNRETFEKSLQLAKNTSSYKSVPLSRKIEDDQEMLQYVTDVLQQCEVLTKFKPKKNLMNNPSGFEKNFKKGIQSG
;
A
#
# COMPACT_ATOMS: atom_id res chain seq x y z
N ASN A 1 17.82 -15.69 11.18
CA ASN A 1 16.83 -15.37 10.15
C ASN A 1 16.21 -16.68 9.67
N ARG A 2 15.11 -17.10 10.33
CA ARG A 2 14.26 -18.15 9.75
C ARG A 2 13.72 -17.61 8.45
N ASP A 3 13.73 -18.47 7.43
CA ASP A 3 13.13 -18.14 6.15
C ASP A 3 11.63 -17.87 6.39
N LYS A 4 11.24 -16.60 6.30
CA LYS A 4 9.87 -16.18 6.59
C LYS A 4 8.85 -16.88 5.70
N ASN A 5 9.22 -17.16 4.45
CA ASN A 5 8.36 -17.84 3.50
C ASN A 5 8.13 -19.30 3.92
N LYS A 6 9.19 -19.97 4.40
CA LYS A 6 9.08 -21.34 4.89
C LYS A 6 8.18 -21.43 6.14
N LEU A 7 8.34 -20.50 7.08
CA LEU A 7 7.53 -20.45 8.30
C LEU A 7 6.05 -20.24 8.01
N MET A 8 5.73 -19.36 7.05
CA MET A 8 4.36 -19.05 6.68
C MET A 8 3.69 -20.18 5.91
N ASN A 9 4.41 -20.85 5.03
CA ASN A 9 3.87 -21.98 4.28
C ASN A 9 3.66 -23.24 5.15
N GLU A 10 4.40 -23.38 6.26
CA GLU A 10 4.31 -24.54 7.15
C GLU A 10 3.38 -24.29 8.35
N GLU A 11 3.31 -23.07 8.88
CA GLU A 11 2.58 -22.76 10.13
C GLU A 11 1.19 -22.12 9.89
N PHE A 12 0.97 -21.50 8.71
CA PHE A 12 -0.27 -20.75 8.41
C PHE A 12 -0.94 -21.20 7.12
N THR A 13 -0.96 -22.51 6.87
CA THR A 13 -1.54 -23.11 5.65
C THR A 13 -3.02 -22.79 5.45
N ASP A 14 -3.77 -22.62 6.55
CA ASP A 14 -5.21 -22.37 6.53
C ASP A 14 -5.57 -20.88 6.53
N ALA A 15 -4.58 -20.01 6.49
CA ALA A 15 -4.81 -18.57 6.48
C ALA A 15 -4.78 -18.02 5.03
N ASP A 16 -5.77 -17.20 4.68
CA ASP A 16 -5.75 -16.47 3.40
C ASP A 16 -4.78 -15.27 3.43
N TYR A 17 -4.61 -14.66 4.62
CA TYR A 17 -3.82 -13.45 4.80
C TYR A 17 -2.93 -13.49 6.02
N VAL A 18 -1.69 -13.02 5.88
CA VAL A 18 -0.76 -12.81 6.99
C VAL A 18 -0.26 -11.37 6.98
N PHE A 19 -0.47 -10.67 8.09
CA PHE A 19 0.03 -9.32 8.30
C PHE A 19 1.26 -9.33 9.18
N LEU A 20 2.38 -8.87 8.63
CA LEU A 20 3.64 -8.78 9.36
C LEU A 20 3.70 -7.47 10.13
N SER A 21 3.78 -7.58 11.46
CA SER A 21 4.05 -6.47 12.36
C SER A 21 5.55 -6.41 12.70
N ARG A 22 6.02 -5.25 13.13
CA ARG A 22 7.39 -4.96 13.54
C ARG A 22 8.47 -5.17 12.48
N ASN A 23 9.27 -4.18 12.27
CA ASN A 23 10.52 -4.21 11.51
C ASN A 23 10.46 -4.88 10.14
N THR A 24 9.30 -4.88 9.54
CA THR A 24 9.13 -5.35 8.19
C THR A 24 9.10 -4.18 7.24
N MET A 25 9.72 -4.34 6.10
CA MET A 25 9.57 -3.37 5.03
C MET A 25 8.10 -3.36 4.59
N LYS A 26 7.62 -2.16 4.31
CA LYS A 26 6.32 -1.99 3.68
C LYS A 26 6.25 -2.81 2.39
N THR A 27 5.20 -3.60 2.22
CA THR A 27 4.92 -4.25 0.94
C THR A 27 4.77 -3.17 -0.14
N ARG A 28 5.51 -3.32 -1.22
CA ARG A 28 5.45 -2.38 -2.34
C ARG A 28 4.34 -2.80 -3.30
N PRO A 29 3.67 -1.85 -3.96
CA PRO A 29 2.83 -2.18 -5.10
C PRO A 29 3.65 -2.97 -6.12
N GLY A 30 3.09 -4.07 -6.62
CA GLY A 30 3.80 -4.95 -7.55
C GLY A 30 4.69 -6.02 -6.91
N THR A 31 4.68 -6.16 -5.56
CA THR A 31 5.27 -7.34 -4.92
C THR A 31 4.43 -8.55 -5.27
N GLU A 32 5.04 -9.55 -5.88
CA GLU A 32 4.38 -10.81 -6.18
C GLU A 32 4.05 -11.55 -4.88
N GLN A 33 2.85 -12.09 -4.82
CA GLN A 33 2.39 -12.94 -3.74
C GLN A 33 2.57 -14.42 -4.12
N PRO A 34 2.74 -15.33 -3.15
CA PRO A 34 2.84 -16.75 -3.44
C PRO A 34 1.56 -17.25 -4.12
N VAL A 35 1.72 -18.19 -5.05
CA VAL A 35 0.58 -18.84 -5.72
C VAL A 35 -0.14 -19.76 -4.74
N ASP A 36 0.63 -20.47 -3.92
CA ASP A 36 0.15 -21.37 -2.88
C ASP A 36 0.54 -20.79 -1.52
N GLY A 37 -0.43 -20.56 -0.65
CA GLY A 37 -0.25 -20.05 0.69
C GLY A 37 -0.81 -18.65 0.91
N PRO A 38 -0.70 -18.11 2.13
CA PRO A 38 -1.34 -16.85 2.49
C PRO A 38 -0.71 -15.65 1.80
N PHE A 39 -1.54 -14.70 1.40
CA PHE A 39 -1.07 -13.39 0.97
C PHE A 39 -0.42 -12.63 2.13
N THR A 40 0.81 -12.18 1.93
CA THR A 40 1.62 -11.64 3.00
C THR A 40 1.89 -10.15 2.81
N TYR A 41 1.49 -9.34 3.78
CA TYR A 41 1.64 -7.90 3.72
C TYR A 41 2.33 -7.32 4.96
N GLY A 42 3.22 -6.37 4.71
CA GLY A 42 3.86 -5.56 5.74
C GLY A 42 3.41 -4.11 5.65
N SER A 43 2.90 -3.55 6.75
CA SER A 43 2.40 -2.18 6.82
C SER A 43 3.47 -1.14 7.16
N ASN A 44 4.74 -1.56 7.35
CA ASN A 44 5.80 -0.71 7.87
C ASN A 44 5.65 -0.43 9.39
N VAL A 45 6.48 0.46 9.90
CA VAL A 45 6.54 0.81 11.32
C VAL A 45 5.88 2.17 11.59
N GLN A 46 5.54 2.42 12.84
CA GLN A 46 5.11 3.74 13.35
C GLN A 46 3.75 4.22 12.83
N GLY A 47 2.86 3.35 12.36
CA GLY A 47 1.52 3.76 11.94
C GLY A 47 1.50 4.77 10.78
N LYS A 48 2.54 4.81 9.95
CA LYS A 48 2.62 5.74 8.81
C LYS A 48 1.75 5.35 7.63
N TYR A 49 1.33 4.11 7.58
CA TYR A 49 0.55 3.56 6.48
C TYR A 49 -0.55 2.65 7.01
N LEU A 50 -1.69 2.71 6.36
CA LEU A 50 -2.77 1.74 6.49
C LEU A 50 -2.65 0.70 5.37
N ALA A 51 -2.73 -0.58 5.72
CA ALA A 51 -2.88 -1.66 4.75
C ALA A 51 -4.37 -1.78 4.42
N GLN A 52 -4.75 -1.50 3.20
CA GLN A 52 -6.09 -1.70 2.67
C GLN A 52 -6.08 -2.90 1.75
N ILE A 53 -7.00 -3.83 1.96
CA ILE A 53 -7.23 -4.96 1.08
C ILE A 53 -8.66 -4.89 0.58
N ASP A 54 -8.82 -4.85 -0.73
CA ASP A 54 -10.10 -4.90 -1.41
C ASP A 54 -10.29 -6.32 -1.95
N ILE A 55 -11.33 -7.02 -1.49
CA ILE A 55 -11.66 -8.39 -1.89
C ILE A 55 -12.96 -8.37 -2.69
N ASN A 56 -12.93 -9.00 -3.87
CA ASN A 56 -14.11 -9.20 -4.69
C ASN A 56 -14.29 -10.69 -4.96
N LEU A 57 -15.40 -11.25 -4.46
CA LEU A 57 -15.76 -12.65 -4.63
C LEU A 57 -16.97 -12.74 -5.55
N THR A 58 -16.79 -13.35 -6.71
CA THR A 58 -17.86 -13.52 -7.71
C THR A 58 -18.23 -14.97 -7.93
N GLU A 59 -17.37 -15.91 -7.57
CA GLU A 59 -17.55 -17.33 -7.82
C GLU A 59 -17.03 -18.18 -6.67
N ILE A 60 -17.88 -19.03 -6.07
CA ILE A 60 -17.59 -19.72 -4.81
C ILE A 60 -16.39 -20.66 -4.91
N ASP A 61 -16.26 -21.40 -6.02
CA ASP A 61 -15.23 -22.44 -6.19
C ASP A 61 -13.98 -21.94 -6.95
N SER A 62 -13.92 -20.66 -7.25
CA SER A 62 -12.76 -20.08 -7.95
C SER A 62 -11.70 -19.63 -6.94
N PRO A 63 -10.41 -19.83 -7.25
CA PRO A 63 -9.33 -19.39 -6.37
C PRO A 63 -9.30 -17.88 -6.23
N LEU A 64 -8.89 -17.39 -5.05
CA LEU A 64 -8.62 -15.99 -4.81
C LEU A 64 -7.25 -15.62 -5.41
N VAL A 65 -7.21 -14.61 -6.26
CA VAL A 65 -6.02 -14.16 -6.98
C VAL A 65 -5.60 -12.77 -6.54
N ASP A 66 -4.35 -12.57 -6.15
CA ASP A 66 -3.81 -11.23 -5.90
C ASP A 66 -3.56 -10.50 -7.22
N VAL A 67 -4.34 -9.46 -7.46
CA VAL A 67 -4.26 -8.61 -8.66
C VAL A 67 -3.49 -7.31 -8.42
N SER A 68 -2.90 -7.12 -7.25
CA SER A 68 -2.17 -5.89 -6.88
C SER A 68 -1.03 -5.58 -7.84
N ASN A 69 -0.31 -6.63 -8.26
CA ASN A 69 0.78 -6.50 -9.24
C ASN A 69 0.26 -6.09 -10.61
N LEU A 70 -0.84 -6.69 -11.08
CA LEU A 70 -1.45 -6.34 -12.37
C LEU A 70 -1.88 -4.87 -12.40
N HIS A 71 -2.55 -4.39 -11.36
CA HIS A 71 -2.91 -2.98 -11.22
C HIS A 71 -1.68 -2.06 -11.22
N ALA A 72 -0.62 -2.42 -10.48
CA ALA A 72 0.61 -1.65 -10.44
C ALA A 72 1.31 -1.58 -11.82
N GLN A 73 1.30 -2.68 -12.59
CA GLN A 73 1.87 -2.73 -13.93
C GLN A 73 1.07 -1.84 -14.90
N ILE A 74 -0.25 -1.94 -14.91
CA ILE A 74 -1.13 -1.10 -15.72
C ILE A 74 -0.93 0.38 -15.38
N ASP A 75 -0.92 0.75 -14.11
CA ASP A 75 -0.67 2.12 -13.66
C ASP A 75 0.69 2.66 -14.12
N ASN A 76 1.74 1.83 -14.03
CA ASN A 76 3.07 2.21 -14.50
C ASN A 76 3.10 2.45 -16.01
N ILE A 77 2.44 1.59 -16.79
CA ILE A 77 2.32 1.74 -18.23
C ILE A 77 1.56 3.01 -18.56
N ASN A 78 0.41 3.25 -17.93
CA ASN A 78 -0.40 4.45 -18.16
C ASN A 78 0.39 5.73 -17.85
N LYS A 79 1.14 5.76 -16.75
CA LYS A 79 2.03 6.89 -16.42
C LYS A 79 3.13 7.10 -17.44
N ARG A 80 3.68 6.03 -18.02
CA ARG A 80 4.70 6.14 -19.09
C ARG A 80 4.09 6.66 -20.37
N LEU A 81 2.94 6.13 -20.80
CA LEU A 81 2.23 6.62 -21.98
C LEU A 81 1.83 8.09 -21.82
N GLN A 82 1.34 8.47 -20.63
CA GLN A 82 1.01 9.87 -20.32
C GLN A 82 2.22 10.81 -20.42
N ARG A 83 3.41 10.36 -20.01
CA ARG A 83 4.64 11.17 -20.17
C ARG A 83 4.98 11.41 -21.65
N PHE A 84 4.77 10.42 -22.51
CA PHE A 84 4.94 10.61 -23.95
C PHE A 84 3.88 11.57 -24.51
N GLN A 85 2.63 11.47 -24.06
CA GLN A 85 1.52 12.32 -24.50
C GLN A 85 1.69 13.79 -24.07
N ASN A 86 2.33 14.04 -22.93
CA ASN A 86 2.54 15.40 -22.39
C ASN A 86 3.42 16.28 -23.30
N LYS A 87 4.14 15.70 -24.26
CA LYS A 87 4.94 16.49 -25.22
C LYS A 87 4.05 17.33 -26.13
N ASP A 88 2.93 16.76 -26.58
CA ASP A 88 1.86 17.48 -27.30
C ASP A 88 0.50 16.78 -27.03
N PRO A 89 -0.29 17.32 -26.07
CA PRO A 89 -1.56 16.70 -25.71
C PRO A 89 -2.62 16.68 -26.83
N LYS A 90 -2.41 17.47 -27.89
CA LYS A 90 -3.39 17.61 -28.99
C LYS A 90 -3.14 16.67 -30.16
N LYS A 91 -1.93 16.08 -30.24
CA LYS A 91 -1.55 15.17 -31.32
C LYS A 91 -1.60 13.71 -30.88
N SER A 92 -1.72 12.80 -31.83
CA SER A 92 -1.54 11.37 -31.56
C SER A 92 -0.09 11.06 -31.19
N LEU A 93 0.16 9.98 -30.42
CA LEU A 93 1.51 9.56 -30.11
C LEU A 93 2.31 9.22 -31.38
N GLU A 94 1.65 8.69 -32.37
CA GLU A 94 2.20 8.34 -33.68
C GLU A 94 2.69 9.60 -34.41
N ASP A 95 1.92 10.68 -34.38
CA ASP A 95 2.30 11.95 -35.00
C ASP A 95 3.41 12.66 -34.23
N ILE A 96 3.38 12.61 -32.90
CA ILE A 96 4.41 13.23 -32.05
C ILE A 96 5.79 12.63 -32.28
N TYR A 97 5.83 11.33 -32.54
CA TYR A 97 7.06 10.54 -32.64
C TYR A 97 7.28 9.92 -34.02
N ALA A 98 6.65 10.46 -35.08
CA ALA A 98 6.75 9.97 -36.45
C ALA A 98 8.19 9.73 -36.91
N ASP A 99 9.10 10.62 -36.53
CA ASP A 99 10.53 10.54 -36.90
C ASP A 99 11.36 9.66 -35.94
N GLN A 100 10.72 8.98 -34.95
CA GLN A 100 11.38 8.22 -33.92
C GLN A 100 10.85 6.78 -33.84
N PRO A 101 11.23 5.88 -34.78
CA PRO A 101 10.69 4.53 -34.88
C PRO A 101 10.88 3.69 -33.61
N ARG A 102 11.98 3.91 -32.87
CA ARG A 102 12.25 3.22 -31.59
C ARG A 102 11.22 3.58 -30.52
N ILE A 103 10.79 4.85 -30.48
CA ILE A 103 9.76 5.29 -29.51
C ILE A 103 8.40 4.77 -29.92
N ILE A 104 8.04 4.78 -31.21
CA ILE A 104 6.80 4.19 -31.72
C ILE A 104 6.72 2.71 -31.34
N LYS A 105 7.80 1.94 -31.57
CA LYS A 105 7.85 0.54 -31.15
C LYS A 105 7.63 0.38 -29.65
N LEU A 106 8.33 1.19 -28.82
CA LEU A 106 8.16 1.14 -27.36
C LEU A 106 6.72 1.44 -26.93
N ILE A 107 6.06 2.42 -27.57
CA ILE A 107 4.66 2.73 -27.29
C ILE A 107 3.74 1.54 -27.66
N GLY A 108 4.00 0.89 -28.80
CA GLY A 108 3.30 -0.31 -29.21
C GLY A 108 3.46 -1.45 -28.19
N ASP A 109 4.69 -1.73 -27.76
CA ASP A 109 4.99 -2.76 -26.77
C ASP A 109 4.29 -2.45 -25.42
N LEU A 110 4.26 -1.18 -24.99
CA LEU A 110 3.56 -0.77 -23.77
C LEU A 110 2.04 -1.00 -23.89
N ARG A 111 1.42 -0.68 -25.03
CA ARG A 111 -0.01 -0.92 -25.24
C ARG A 111 -0.34 -2.41 -25.22
N THR A 112 0.44 -3.23 -25.93
CA THR A 112 0.26 -4.68 -25.96
C THR A 112 0.39 -5.29 -24.54
N ASN A 113 1.39 -4.87 -23.78
CA ASN A 113 1.55 -5.34 -22.41
C ASN A 113 0.36 -4.94 -21.52
N ARG A 114 -0.14 -3.70 -21.65
CA ARG A 114 -1.32 -3.24 -20.93
C ARG A 114 -2.55 -4.11 -21.25
N GLU A 115 -2.82 -4.34 -22.52
CA GLU A 115 -3.93 -5.21 -22.96
C GLU A 115 -3.81 -6.63 -22.40
N THR A 116 -2.59 -7.17 -22.32
CA THR A 116 -2.35 -8.49 -21.73
C THR A 116 -2.70 -8.50 -20.23
N PHE A 117 -2.29 -7.48 -19.49
CA PHE A 117 -2.61 -7.37 -18.06
C PHE A 117 -4.10 -7.13 -17.81
N GLU A 118 -4.76 -6.30 -18.64
CA GLU A 118 -6.20 -6.07 -18.57
C GLU A 118 -6.99 -7.36 -18.84
N LYS A 119 -6.58 -8.17 -19.82
CA LYS A 119 -7.16 -9.50 -20.05
C LYS A 119 -6.98 -10.44 -18.88
N SER A 120 -5.80 -10.43 -18.24
CA SER A 120 -5.54 -11.25 -17.05
C SER A 120 -6.45 -10.84 -15.88
N LEU A 121 -6.71 -9.54 -15.69
CA LEU A 121 -7.67 -9.05 -14.71
C LEU A 121 -9.11 -9.54 -14.99
N GLN A 122 -9.53 -9.53 -16.25
CA GLN A 122 -10.87 -9.97 -16.63
C GLN A 122 -11.09 -11.47 -16.43
N LEU A 123 -10.01 -12.27 -16.50
CA LEU A 123 -10.09 -13.73 -16.28
C LEU A 123 -10.14 -14.10 -14.81
N ALA A 124 -9.65 -13.25 -13.92
CA ALA A 124 -9.68 -13.48 -12.48
C ALA A 124 -11.10 -13.28 -11.93
N LYS A 125 -11.71 -14.35 -11.41
CA LYS A 125 -13.08 -14.32 -10.87
C LYS A 125 -13.12 -13.76 -9.47
N ASN A 126 -12.30 -14.33 -8.58
CA ASN A 126 -12.16 -13.85 -7.22
C ASN A 126 -10.84 -13.10 -7.11
N THR A 127 -10.89 -11.85 -6.68
CA THR A 127 -9.71 -10.99 -6.68
C THR A 127 -9.45 -10.40 -5.31
N SER A 128 -8.17 -10.29 -4.97
CA SER A 128 -7.67 -9.53 -3.85
C SER A 128 -6.73 -8.44 -4.36
N SER A 129 -6.88 -7.23 -3.87
CA SER A 129 -5.93 -6.16 -4.19
C SER A 129 -5.47 -5.42 -2.94
N TYR A 130 -4.17 -5.19 -2.85
CA TYR A 130 -3.53 -4.51 -1.73
C TYR A 130 -3.15 -3.08 -2.10
N LYS A 131 -3.48 -2.16 -1.21
CA LYS A 131 -3.02 -0.77 -1.26
C LYS A 131 -2.38 -0.36 0.05
N SER A 132 -1.28 0.36 -0.04
CA SER A 132 -0.66 1.00 1.11
C SER A 132 -1.04 2.47 1.12
N VAL A 133 -1.96 2.85 1.99
CA VAL A 133 -2.48 4.21 2.12
C VAL A 133 -1.61 4.98 3.10
N PRO A 134 -0.91 6.05 2.67
CA PRO A 134 -0.12 6.85 3.58
C PRO A 134 -1.04 7.68 4.48
N LEU A 135 -0.86 7.56 5.79
CA LEU A 135 -1.50 8.43 6.77
C LEU A 135 -0.72 9.74 6.83
N SER A 136 -1.25 10.77 6.23
CA SER A 136 -0.63 12.09 6.14
C SER A 136 -1.56 13.17 6.72
N ARG A 137 -0.98 14.31 7.10
CA ARG A 137 -1.74 15.49 7.57
C ARG A 137 -2.69 16.11 6.54
N LYS A 138 -2.70 15.59 5.30
CA LYS A 138 -3.65 16.00 4.25
C LYS A 138 -4.99 15.29 4.36
N ILE A 139 -5.06 14.22 5.16
CA ILE A 139 -6.31 13.53 5.49
C ILE A 139 -6.94 14.37 6.60
N GLU A 140 -8.14 14.84 6.38
CA GLU A 140 -8.91 15.56 7.41
C GLU A 140 -9.20 14.62 8.58
N ASP A 141 -9.10 15.16 9.79
CA ASP A 141 -9.45 14.42 10.98
C ASP A 141 -10.97 14.22 11.03
N ASP A 142 -11.40 13.03 11.41
CA ASP A 142 -12.78 12.77 11.79
C ASP A 142 -13.06 13.56 13.08
N GLN A 143 -13.97 14.53 13.00
CA GLN A 143 -14.22 15.47 14.08
C GLN A 143 -14.81 14.79 15.32
N GLU A 144 -15.66 13.79 15.15
CA GLU A 144 -16.26 13.04 16.26
C GLU A 144 -15.18 12.21 16.98
N MET A 145 -14.34 11.52 16.23
CA MET A 145 -13.23 10.76 16.78
C MET A 145 -12.19 11.64 17.44
N LEU A 146 -11.88 12.80 16.86
CA LEU A 146 -10.97 13.78 17.43
C LEU A 146 -11.48 14.30 18.77
N GLN A 147 -12.77 14.62 18.87
CA GLN A 147 -13.41 15.05 20.10
C GLN A 147 -13.35 13.94 21.16
N TYR A 148 -13.72 12.71 20.79
CA TYR A 148 -13.66 11.56 21.70
C TYR A 148 -12.24 11.34 22.25
N VAL A 149 -11.24 11.36 21.40
CA VAL A 149 -9.83 11.23 21.83
C VAL A 149 -9.42 12.37 22.75
N THR A 150 -9.83 13.58 22.46
CA THR A 150 -9.54 14.76 23.27
C THR A 150 -10.15 14.63 24.66
N ASP A 151 -11.41 14.21 24.75
CA ASP A 151 -12.14 14.02 26.01
C ASP A 151 -11.48 12.91 26.87
N VAL A 152 -11.10 11.78 26.24
CA VAL A 152 -10.39 10.71 26.94
C VAL A 152 -9.02 11.16 27.44
N LEU A 153 -8.28 11.94 26.66
CA LEU A 153 -6.97 12.47 27.04
C LEU A 153 -7.09 13.48 28.22
N GLN A 154 -8.15 14.27 28.27
CA GLN A 154 -8.41 15.20 29.37
C GLN A 154 -8.74 14.47 30.68
N GLN A 155 -9.39 13.31 30.60
CA GLN A 155 -9.71 12.48 31.78
C GLN A 155 -8.51 11.71 32.32
N CYS A 156 -7.45 11.53 31.56
CA CYS A 156 -6.25 10.81 31.98
C CYS A 156 -5.30 11.72 32.80
N GLU A 157 -5.26 11.56 34.11
CA GLU A 157 -4.36 12.33 35.01
C GLU A 157 -2.88 12.27 34.62
N VAL A 158 -2.44 11.17 34.03
CA VAL A 158 -1.05 10.96 33.57
C VAL A 158 -0.69 11.91 32.43
N LEU A 159 -1.67 12.31 31.61
CA LEU A 159 -1.46 13.16 30.44
C LEU A 159 -1.62 14.66 30.73
N THR A 160 -2.29 15.05 31.83
CA THR A 160 -2.35 16.45 32.25
C THR A 160 -0.99 17.00 32.69
N LYS A 161 -0.01 16.13 33.04
CA LYS A 161 1.40 16.49 33.28
C LYS A 161 2.23 16.60 32.00
N PHE A 162 1.75 16.07 30.89
CA PHE A 162 2.38 16.15 29.57
C PHE A 162 1.72 17.26 28.75
N LYS A 163 2.19 18.51 28.92
CA LYS A 163 1.91 19.54 27.89
C LYS A 163 2.68 19.11 26.63
N PRO A 164 2.06 18.67 25.54
CA PRO A 164 2.78 18.36 24.31
C PRO A 164 3.43 19.65 23.84
N LYS A 165 4.75 19.73 23.86
CA LYS A 165 5.45 20.80 23.15
C LYS A 165 4.98 20.71 21.71
N LYS A 166 4.52 21.82 21.15
CA LYS A 166 4.02 21.94 19.74
C LYS A 166 4.93 21.25 18.69
N ASN A 167 6.17 20.97 19.04
CA ASN A 167 7.18 20.33 18.18
C ASN A 167 7.28 18.79 18.33
N LEU A 168 6.55 18.15 19.25
CA LEU A 168 6.64 16.67 19.44
C LEU A 168 5.97 15.89 18.33
N MET A 169 4.99 16.46 17.65
CA MET A 169 4.37 15.83 16.47
C MET A 169 5.30 15.71 15.26
N ASN A 170 6.43 16.45 15.26
CA ASN A 170 7.39 16.39 14.16
C ASN A 170 8.50 15.33 14.37
N ASN A 171 8.59 14.72 15.57
CA ASN A 171 9.62 13.74 15.86
C ASN A 171 9.07 12.56 16.70
N PRO A 172 8.57 11.49 16.04
CA PRO A 172 8.00 10.33 16.72
C PRO A 172 9.02 9.61 17.64
N SER A 173 10.33 9.75 17.41
CA SER A 173 11.36 9.19 18.29
C SER A 173 11.46 9.88 19.66
N GLY A 174 10.94 11.10 19.78
CA GLY A 174 10.89 11.83 21.04
C GLY A 174 9.79 11.33 21.99
N PHE A 175 8.68 10.81 21.42
CA PHE A 175 7.55 10.29 22.19
C PHE A 175 7.92 9.01 22.95
N GLU A 176 8.64 8.09 22.29
CA GLU A 176 9.08 6.83 22.91
C GLU A 176 10.05 7.02 24.07
N LYS A 177 10.97 7.99 23.95
CA LYS A 177 11.96 8.28 25.01
C LYS A 177 11.32 8.85 26.28
N ASN A 178 10.29 9.67 26.13
CA ASN A 178 9.61 10.29 27.28
C ASN A 178 8.63 9.33 27.95
N PHE A 179 8.01 8.43 27.20
CA PHE A 179 7.13 7.40 27.77
C PHE A 179 7.89 6.38 28.60
N LYS A 180 9.09 5.95 28.16
CA LYS A 180 9.95 5.04 28.93
C LYS A 180 10.47 5.66 30.24
N LYS A 181 10.72 6.97 30.29
CA LYS A 181 11.13 7.67 31.51
C LYS A 181 10.02 7.76 32.57
N GLY A 182 8.76 7.86 32.14
CA GLY A 182 7.62 7.95 33.05
C GLY A 182 7.27 6.63 33.73
N ILE A 183 7.62 5.48 33.14
CA ILE A 183 7.33 4.14 33.68
C ILE A 183 8.42 3.67 34.68
N GLN A 184 9.62 4.24 34.63
CA GLN A 184 10.74 3.86 35.53
C GLN A 184 10.79 4.67 36.81
N SER A 185 9.93 5.65 37.01
CA SER A 185 9.91 6.54 38.19
C SER A 185 8.61 6.45 39.00
N GLY A 186 7.84 5.37 38.82
CA GLY A 186 6.66 5.05 39.64
C GLY A 186 6.86 3.78 40.46
#